data_7965cc97182b775f356e7c8d52a6bc1a
#
_entry.id   7965cc97182b775f356e7c8d52a6bc1a
#
_cell.length_a   1.000
_cell.length_b   1.000
_cell.length_c   1.000
_cell.angle_alpha   90.00
_cell.angle_beta   90.00
_cell.angle_gamma   90.00
#
_symmetry.space_group_name_H-M   'P 1'
#
loop_
_entity.id
_entity.type
_entity.pdbx_description
1 polymer ?
#
loop_
_entity_poly.entity_id
_entity_poly.type
_entity_poly.pdbx_seq_one_letter_code
_entity_poly.pdbx_strand_id
1 'polypeptide(L)' 'DLGSKADLYAAAGIADYWVLNIAAQQLHVFRDPGIDGYQRQLTLRAQQPITPLAFPDGTLTVQECFGT' A
#
# COMPACT_ATOMS: atom_id res chain seq x y z
N ASP A 1 1.75 -10.90 -9.89
CA ASP A 1 0.70 -10.02 -10.39
C ASP A 1 0.00 -9.29 -9.25
N LEU A 2 0.01 -7.97 -9.30
CA LEU A 2 -0.58 -7.12 -8.28
C LEU A 2 -2.07 -7.41 -8.06
N GLY A 3 -2.80 -7.59 -9.15
CA GLY A 3 -4.24 -7.77 -9.07
C GLY A 3 -4.64 -9.03 -8.34
N SER A 4 -4.01 -10.16 -8.67
CA SER A 4 -4.37 -11.44 -8.07
C SER A 4 -4.10 -11.49 -6.58
N LYS A 5 -2.93 -11.01 -6.16
CA LYS A 5 -2.58 -11.01 -4.74
C LYS A 5 -3.42 -10.01 -3.95
N ALA A 6 -3.66 -8.84 -4.53
CA ALA A 6 -4.48 -7.83 -3.88
C ALA A 6 -5.90 -8.36 -3.63
N ASP A 7 -6.47 -9.07 -4.59
CA ASP A 7 -7.82 -9.65 -4.43
C ASP A 7 -7.87 -10.67 -3.31
N LEU A 8 -6.83 -11.51 -3.21
CA LEU A 8 -6.75 -12.50 -2.12
C LEU A 8 -6.67 -11.83 -0.76
N TYR A 9 -5.85 -10.81 -0.64
CA TYR A 9 -5.67 -10.11 0.64
C TYR A 9 -6.90 -9.30 1.01
N ALA A 10 -7.58 -8.73 0.03
CA ALA A 10 -8.84 -8.03 0.27
C ALA A 10 -9.90 -8.99 0.80
N ALA A 11 -10.01 -10.18 0.21
CA ALA A 11 -10.95 -11.19 0.66
C ALA A 11 -10.65 -11.65 2.08
N ALA A 12 -9.38 -11.62 2.48
CA ALA A 12 -8.96 -11.94 3.83
C ALA A 12 -9.17 -10.80 4.83
N GLY A 13 -9.61 -9.62 4.36
CA GLY A 13 -9.87 -8.48 5.23
C GLY A 13 -8.64 -7.71 5.66
N ILE A 14 -7.55 -7.80 4.92
CA ILE A 14 -6.32 -7.07 5.24
C ILE A 14 -6.51 -5.61 4.86
N ALA A 15 -6.57 -4.73 5.85
CA ALA A 15 -7.00 -3.34 5.68
C ALA A 15 -5.94 -2.43 5.07
N ASP A 16 -4.68 -2.82 5.11
CA ASP A 16 -3.59 -1.96 4.64
C ASP A 16 -2.53 -2.85 3.97
N TYR A 17 -2.54 -2.89 2.66
CA TYR A 17 -1.64 -3.74 1.88
C TYR A 17 -0.76 -2.86 1.01
N TRP A 18 0.54 -2.98 1.18
CA TRP A 18 1.53 -2.13 0.49
C TRP A 18 2.39 -2.98 -0.42
N VAL A 19 2.61 -2.50 -1.63
CA VAL A 19 3.50 -3.14 -2.60
C VAL A 19 4.52 -2.12 -3.08
N LEU A 20 5.80 -2.43 -2.86
CA LEU A 20 6.89 -1.58 -3.33
C LEU A 20 7.27 -1.95 -4.76
N ASN A 21 7.26 -0.98 -5.64
CA ASN A 21 7.81 -1.12 -6.98
C ASN A 21 9.17 -0.43 -7.00
N ILE A 22 10.22 -1.21 -6.79
CA ILE A 22 11.58 -0.67 -6.66
C ILE A 22 12.05 -0.04 -7.96
N ALA A 23 11.75 -0.67 -9.09
CA ALA A 23 12.20 -0.18 -10.39
C ALA A 23 11.62 1.19 -10.73
N ALA A 24 10.36 1.43 -10.40
CA ALA A 24 9.69 2.69 -10.65
C ALA A 24 9.77 3.65 -9.44
N GLN A 25 10.29 3.18 -8.32
CA GLN A 25 10.35 3.91 -7.05
C GLN A 25 8.98 4.43 -6.63
N GLN A 26 8.02 3.51 -6.61
CA GLN A 26 6.65 3.81 -6.25
C GLN A 26 6.17 2.86 -5.16
N LEU A 27 5.23 3.33 -4.36
CA LEU A 27 4.54 2.51 -3.37
C LEU A 27 3.07 2.45 -3.76
N HIS A 28 2.56 1.24 -3.95
CA HIS A 28 1.14 1.02 -4.18
C HIS A 28 0.48 0.65 -2.85
N VAL A 29 -0.52 1.43 -2.44
CA VAL A 29 -1.22 1.24 -1.18
C VAL A 29 -2.66 0.84 -1.49
N PHE A 30 -3.08 -0.29 -0.93
CA PHE A 30 -4.42 -0.82 -1.11
C PHE A 30 -5.14 -0.78 0.23
N ARG A 31 -6.32 -0.15 0.24
CA ARG A 31 -7.12 0.03 1.45
C ARG A 31 -8.58 -0.24 1.16
N ASP A 32 -9.38 -0.34 2.23
CA ASP A 32 -10.81 -0.59 2.18
C ASP A 32 -11.12 -1.91 1.45
N PRO A 33 -10.70 -3.06 2.04
CA PRO A 33 -10.94 -4.35 1.41
C PRO A 33 -12.43 -4.66 1.31
N GLY A 34 -12.82 -5.22 0.18
CA GLY A 34 -14.20 -5.62 -0.08
C GLY A 34 -14.27 -6.96 -0.76
N ILE A 35 -15.48 -7.39 -1.09
CA ILE A 35 -15.70 -8.69 -1.74
C ILE A 35 -15.01 -8.76 -3.11
N ASP A 36 -15.01 -7.66 -3.83
CA ASP A 36 -14.45 -7.58 -5.18
C ASP A 36 -13.02 -7.07 -5.21
N GLY A 37 -12.35 -6.97 -4.08
CA GLY A 37 -11.01 -6.45 -3.98
C GLY A 37 -10.95 -5.17 -3.16
N TYR A 38 -9.82 -4.47 -3.24
CA TYR A 38 -9.67 -3.21 -2.53
C TYR A 38 -10.42 -2.09 -3.25
N GLN A 39 -11.18 -1.31 -2.50
CA GLN A 39 -11.95 -0.20 -3.06
C GLN A 39 -11.12 1.06 -3.24
N ARG A 40 -10.00 1.16 -2.53
CA ARG A 40 -9.08 2.29 -2.64
C ARG A 40 -7.70 1.80 -3.01
N GLN A 41 -7.11 2.47 -3.99
CA GLN A 41 -5.73 2.21 -4.40
C GLN A 41 -5.03 3.54 -4.59
N LEU A 42 -3.88 3.70 -3.96
CA LEU A 42 -3.05 4.88 -4.07
C LEU A 42 -1.70 4.49 -4.64
N THR A 43 -1.16 5.31 -5.53
CA THR A 43 0.21 5.14 -6.02
C THR A 43 1.00 6.37 -5.59
N LEU A 44 2.00 6.13 -4.75
CA LEU A 44 2.80 7.19 -4.16
C LEU A 44 4.23 7.12 -4.65
N ARG A 45 4.85 8.28 -4.76
CA ARG A 45 6.25 8.40 -5.17
C ARG A 45 7.14 8.57 -3.96
N ALA A 46 8.47 8.48 -4.18
CA ALA A 46 9.45 8.48 -3.10
C ALA A 46 9.34 9.67 -2.15
N GLN A 47 8.92 10.82 -2.64
CA GLN A 47 8.87 12.05 -1.87
C GLN A 47 7.58 12.23 -1.09
N GLN A 48 6.60 11.38 -1.33
CA GLN A 48 5.28 11.54 -0.71
C GLN A 48 5.22 10.86 0.65
N PRO A 49 4.47 11.42 1.60
CA PRO A 49 4.30 10.81 2.91
C PRO A 49 3.25 9.71 2.88
N ILE A 50 3.39 8.75 3.79
CA ILE A 50 2.39 7.71 4.02
C ILE A 50 2.32 7.42 5.51
N THR A 51 1.10 7.20 6.00
CA THR A 51 0.86 6.84 7.40
C THR A 51 0.23 5.46 7.44
N PRO A 52 0.89 4.46 8.05
CA PRO A 52 0.28 3.15 8.21
C PRO A 52 -0.99 3.23 9.07
N LEU A 53 -2.01 2.45 8.71
CA LEU A 53 -3.26 2.45 9.49
C LEU A 53 -3.04 1.97 10.92
N ALA A 54 -2.11 1.05 11.13
CA ALA A 54 -1.81 0.52 12.45
C ALA A 54 -1.06 1.52 13.35
N PHE A 55 -0.45 2.54 12.75
CA PHE A 55 0.35 3.54 13.47
C PHE A 55 -0.02 4.93 12.99
N PRO A 56 -1.20 5.43 13.37
CA PRO A 56 -1.70 6.69 12.82
C PRO A 56 -0.87 7.92 13.20
N ASP A 57 -0.05 7.82 14.24
CA ASP A 57 0.83 8.91 14.66
C ASP A 57 2.19 8.87 13.97
N GLY A 58 2.47 7.82 13.22
CA GLY A 58 3.75 7.66 12.54
C GLY A 58 3.64 7.92 11.05
N THR A 59 4.27 8.98 10.58
CA THR A 59 4.30 9.30 9.16
C THR A 59 5.69 9.00 8.60
N LEU A 60 5.72 8.25 7.49
CA LEU A 60 6.94 7.93 6.78
C LEU A 60 6.91 8.58 5.41
N THR A 61 8.08 8.87 4.84
CA THR A 61 8.13 9.12 3.40
C THR A 61 8.23 7.78 2.68
N VAL A 62 7.70 7.72 1.47
CA VAL A 62 7.79 6.50 0.66
C VAL A 62 9.25 6.08 0.47
N GLN A 63 10.16 7.05 0.36
CA GLN A 63 11.58 6.78 0.22
C GLN A 63 12.14 5.96 1.39
N GLU A 64 11.66 6.19 2.60
CA GLU A 64 12.09 5.43 3.77
C GLU A 64 11.70 3.96 3.66
N CYS A 65 10.62 3.65 2.94
CA CYS A 65 10.19 2.28 2.71
C CYS A 65 11.17 1.51 1.81
N PHE A 66 11.98 2.21 1.02
CA PHE A 66 12.99 1.56 0.18
C PHE A 66 14.29 1.25 0.92
N GLY A 67 14.40 1.64 2.18
CA GLY A 67 15.52 1.21 3.02
C GLY A 67 16.84 1.90 2.78
N THR A 68 16.83 3.05 2.20
CA THR A 68 18.09 3.79 1.94
C THR A 68 18.18 5.09 2.71
#